data_680242bba2c6c0ef4e5aa40b4a6d7bde
#
_entry.id   680242bba2c6c0ef4e5aa40b4a6d7bde
#
_cell.length_a   1.000
_cell.length_b   1.000
_cell.length_c   1.000
_cell.angle_alpha   90.00
_cell.angle_beta   90.00
_cell.angle_gamma   90.00
#
_symmetry.space_group_name_H-M   'P 1'
#
loop_
_entity.id
_entity.type
_entity.pdbx_description
1 polymer ?
#
loop_
_entity_poly.entity_id
_entity_poly.type
_entity_poly.pdbx_seq_one_letter_code
_entity_poly.pdbx_strand_id
1 'polypeptide(L)'
;NAVNSYPNVSVLDWNSASIDPSQSRWFKDDVHLTNTGRAQFALFIRNQLDALRANGTIASGTATIVPLGVPMAKGDRGDNVKLLQTQLNTYLNLPKKKRMKIDGVFGKGTAAWVSQVETNNGLAVDGIADDAVLAVLSIDPSTIKLKLGMKHATVATAQTALARVLKVKVKADGVFGTGTQRLVKRFQKTVGLKQSGVINRETWMALLSASSQQ
;
A
#
# COMPACT_ATOMS: atom_id res chain seq x y z
N ASN A 1 -21.35 -29.40 5.39
CA ASN A 1 -20.43 -28.27 5.16
C ASN A 1 -20.91 -27.49 3.95
N ALA A 2 -21.35 -26.24 4.15
CA ALA A 2 -21.91 -25.38 3.11
C ALA A 2 -20.97 -25.16 1.90
N VAL A 3 -19.66 -25.31 2.11
CA VAL A 3 -18.63 -25.12 1.08
C VAL A 3 -18.72 -26.14 -0.05
N ASN A 4 -19.13 -27.36 0.24
CA ASN A 4 -19.22 -28.41 -0.78
C ASN A 4 -20.38 -28.21 -1.77
N SER A 5 -21.28 -27.26 -1.49
CA SER A 5 -22.43 -26.95 -2.33
C SER A 5 -22.12 -25.87 -3.40
N TYR A 6 -20.93 -25.26 -3.33
CA TYR A 6 -20.54 -24.15 -4.22
C TYR A 6 -19.16 -24.41 -4.81
N PRO A 7 -19.07 -24.85 -6.07
CA PRO A 7 -17.80 -25.23 -6.68
C PRO A 7 -16.78 -24.08 -6.83
N ASN A 8 -17.24 -22.84 -6.71
CA ASN A 8 -16.41 -21.63 -6.82
C ASN A 8 -16.02 -21.02 -5.47
N VAL A 9 -16.27 -21.74 -4.36
CA VAL A 9 -15.96 -21.25 -3.02
C VAL A 9 -14.82 -22.08 -2.44
N SER A 10 -13.76 -21.39 -2.01
CA SER A 10 -12.63 -21.97 -1.26
C SER A 10 -12.60 -21.40 0.15
N VAL A 11 -12.43 -22.25 1.15
CA VAL A 11 -12.26 -21.82 2.54
C VAL A 11 -10.78 -21.63 2.82
N LEU A 12 -10.42 -20.45 3.33
CA LEU A 12 -9.10 -20.14 3.81
C LEU A 12 -9.08 -20.30 5.33
N ASP A 13 -8.37 -21.32 5.81
CA ASP A 13 -8.35 -21.65 7.24
C ASP A 13 -7.36 -20.78 8.01
N TRP A 14 -7.78 -19.56 8.30
CA TRP A 14 -7.02 -18.64 9.15
C TRP A 14 -6.92 -19.12 10.59
N ASN A 15 -7.94 -19.82 11.10
CA ASN A 15 -7.95 -20.29 12.47
C ASN A 15 -6.76 -21.23 12.73
N SER A 16 -6.56 -22.24 11.87
CA SER A 16 -5.40 -23.14 11.97
C SER A 16 -4.06 -22.39 11.85
N ALA A 17 -3.99 -21.35 11.03
CA ALA A 17 -2.78 -20.55 10.87
C ALA A 17 -2.48 -19.64 12.08
N SER A 18 -3.49 -19.26 12.88
CA SER A 18 -3.39 -18.32 13.99
C SER A 18 -3.31 -18.99 15.39
N ILE A 19 -3.49 -20.29 15.47
CA ILE A 19 -3.56 -21.05 16.74
C ILE A 19 -2.19 -21.20 17.43
N ASP A 20 -1.07 -20.96 16.75
CA ASP A 20 0.26 -21.06 17.36
C ASP A 20 0.40 -20.08 18.52
N PRO A 21 0.71 -20.54 19.76
CA PRO A 21 0.87 -19.68 20.93
C PRO A 21 1.93 -18.58 20.74
N SER A 22 2.92 -18.79 19.86
CA SER A 22 3.91 -17.77 19.51
C SER A 22 3.30 -16.56 18.79
N GLN A 23 2.07 -16.70 18.31
CA GLN A 23 1.33 -15.70 17.54
C GLN A 23 0.37 -14.86 18.39
N SER A 24 0.35 -15.04 19.71
CA SER A 24 -0.49 -14.25 20.63
C SER A 24 -0.36 -12.74 20.46
N ARG A 25 0.81 -12.28 20.01
CA ARG A 25 1.08 -10.88 19.64
C ARG A 25 0.26 -10.36 18.46
N TRP A 26 -0.41 -11.25 17.70
CA TRP A 26 -1.26 -10.84 16.56
C TRP A 26 -2.61 -10.31 17.01
N PHE A 27 -3.03 -10.65 18.21
CA PHE A 27 -4.31 -10.21 18.76
C PHE A 27 -4.10 -9.16 19.85
N LYS A 28 -4.94 -8.14 19.85
CA LYS A 28 -5.00 -7.13 20.91
C LYS A 28 -5.79 -7.65 22.11
N ASP A 29 -6.77 -8.46 21.82
CA ASP A 29 -7.65 -9.23 22.66
C ASP A 29 -8.03 -10.50 21.91
N ASP A 30 -8.93 -11.31 22.42
CA ASP A 30 -9.26 -12.62 21.84
C ASP A 30 -9.88 -12.55 20.43
N VAL A 31 -10.24 -11.37 19.93
CA VAL A 31 -10.94 -11.21 18.63
C VAL A 31 -10.37 -10.13 17.74
N HIS A 32 -9.68 -9.11 18.26
CA HIS A 32 -9.20 -7.99 17.47
C HIS A 32 -7.72 -8.12 17.11
N LEU A 33 -7.44 -8.11 15.82
CA LEU A 33 -6.07 -8.15 15.32
C LEU A 33 -5.31 -6.86 15.69
N THR A 34 -4.10 -7.03 16.23
CA THR A 34 -3.09 -5.96 16.27
C THR A 34 -2.70 -5.54 14.85
N ASN A 35 -1.93 -4.47 14.70
CA ASN A 35 -1.40 -4.10 13.38
C ASN A 35 -0.51 -5.19 12.79
N THR A 36 0.31 -5.84 13.62
CA THR A 36 1.11 -7.01 13.22
C THR A 36 0.19 -8.16 12.79
N GLY A 37 -0.87 -8.44 13.55
CA GLY A 37 -1.84 -9.48 13.19
C GLY A 37 -2.56 -9.20 11.86
N ARG A 38 -2.90 -7.96 11.57
CA ARG A 38 -3.49 -7.57 10.27
C ARG A 38 -2.52 -7.78 9.12
N ALA A 39 -1.24 -7.44 9.29
CA ALA A 39 -0.21 -7.68 8.28
C ALA A 39 -0.03 -9.18 8.01
N GLN A 40 0.00 -9.99 9.06
CA GLN A 40 0.10 -11.45 8.95
C GLN A 40 -1.16 -12.07 8.31
N PHE A 41 -2.34 -11.55 8.63
CA PHE A 41 -3.58 -11.96 7.97
C PHE A 41 -3.56 -11.65 6.47
N ALA A 42 -3.13 -10.45 6.09
CA ALA A 42 -2.99 -10.08 4.69
C ALA A 42 -1.99 -10.98 3.94
N LEU A 43 -0.86 -11.31 4.58
CA LEU A 43 0.14 -12.23 4.05
C LEU A 43 -0.42 -13.65 3.91
N PHE A 44 -1.16 -14.13 4.91
CA PHE A 44 -1.84 -15.42 4.85
C PHE A 44 -2.79 -15.48 3.65
N ILE A 45 -3.68 -14.50 3.49
CA ILE A 45 -4.61 -14.44 2.35
C ILE A 45 -3.85 -14.46 1.02
N ARG A 46 -2.77 -13.68 0.90
CA ARG A 46 -1.94 -13.66 -0.30
C ARG A 46 -1.37 -15.04 -0.62
N ASN A 47 -0.73 -15.67 0.37
CA ASN A 47 -0.10 -16.98 0.20
C ASN A 47 -1.14 -18.07 -0.19
N GLN A 48 -2.34 -18.00 0.39
CA GLN A 48 -3.43 -18.91 0.03
C GLN A 48 -3.91 -18.68 -1.42
N LEU A 49 -4.05 -17.42 -1.84
CA LEU A 49 -4.42 -17.09 -3.21
C LEU A 49 -3.35 -17.53 -4.21
N ASP A 50 -2.08 -17.35 -3.88
CA ASP A 50 -0.97 -17.80 -4.71
C ASP A 50 -0.94 -19.34 -4.83
N ALA A 51 -1.22 -20.08 -3.74
CA ALA A 51 -1.37 -21.53 -3.76
C ALA A 51 -2.55 -21.98 -4.62
N LEU A 52 -3.70 -21.32 -4.51
CA LEU A 52 -4.90 -21.61 -5.32
C LEU A 52 -4.68 -21.33 -6.82
N ARG A 53 -3.82 -20.37 -7.15
CA ARG A 53 -3.39 -20.11 -8.52
C ARG A 53 -2.44 -21.17 -9.03
N ALA A 54 -1.45 -21.55 -8.21
CA ALA A 54 -0.44 -22.54 -8.57
C ALA A 54 -1.04 -23.93 -8.87
N ASN A 55 -2.11 -24.29 -8.16
CA ASN A 55 -2.82 -25.55 -8.36
C ASN A 55 -4.02 -25.45 -9.34
N GLY A 56 -4.20 -24.31 -10.01
CA GLY A 56 -5.24 -24.09 -11.01
C GLY A 56 -6.66 -23.96 -10.47
N THR A 57 -6.85 -23.88 -9.15
CA THR A 57 -8.17 -23.72 -8.53
C THR A 57 -8.79 -22.35 -8.85
N ILE A 58 -7.96 -21.32 -9.02
CA ILE A 58 -8.39 -20.01 -9.51
C ILE A 58 -7.61 -19.63 -10.77
N ALA A 59 -8.27 -18.97 -11.70
CA ALA A 59 -7.65 -18.53 -12.94
C ALA A 59 -6.40 -17.68 -12.68
N SER A 60 -5.35 -17.95 -13.47
CA SER A 60 -4.11 -17.16 -13.48
C SER A 60 -4.35 -15.78 -14.11
N GLY A 61 -5.33 -15.04 -13.60
CA GLY A 61 -5.43 -13.62 -13.89
C GLY A 61 -4.32 -12.90 -13.15
N THR A 62 -3.66 -11.97 -13.77
CA THR A 62 -2.86 -10.95 -13.09
C THR A 62 -3.81 -10.13 -12.19
N ALA A 63 -4.18 -10.70 -11.03
CA ALA A 63 -4.72 -9.89 -9.97
C ALA A 63 -3.54 -9.01 -9.53
N THR A 64 -3.42 -7.88 -10.19
CA THR A 64 -2.65 -6.78 -9.64
C THR A 64 -3.26 -6.54 -8.27
N ILE A 65 -2.55 -6.92 -7.21
CA ILE A 65 -2.93 -6.49 -5.86
C ILE A 65 -2.84 -4.98 -5.94
N VAL A 66 -4.01 -4.35 -6.08
CA VAL A 66 -4.06 -2.88 -6.12
C VAL A 66 -3.74 -2.44 -4.71
N PRO A 67 -2.62 -1.76 -4.48
CA PRO A 67 -2.29 -1.27 -3.16
C PRO A 67 -3.45 -0.44 -2.62
N LEU A 68 -3.92 -0.72 -1.41
CA LEU A 68 -5.00 0.02 -0.77
C LEU A 68 -4.59 1.46 -0.46
N GLY A 69 -3.30 1.70 -0.31
CA GLY A 69 -2.68 3.00 -0.12
C GLY A 69 -1.79 3.41 -1.29
N VAL A 70 -1.18 4.57 -1.15
CA VAL A 70 -0.18 5.07 -2.09
C VAL A 70 1.19 4.54 -1.64
N PRO A 71 1.81 3.59 -2.38
CA PRO A 71 3.11 3.06 -1.98
C PRO A 71 4.17 4.17 -2.05
N MET A 72 5.16 4.08 -1.17
CA MET A 72 6.30 4.99 -1.15
C MET A 72 7.58 4.24 -1.50
N ALA A 73 8.42 4.84 -2.35
CA ALA A 73 9.63 4.22 -2.85
C ALA A 73 10.78 5.24 -2.95
N LYS A 74 11.98 4.74 -3.25
CA LYS A 74 13.17 5.56 -3.43
C LYS A 74 12.93 6.68 -4.46
N GLY A 75 13.22 7.90 -4.05
CA GLY A 75 13.02 9.13 -4.84
C GLY A 75 11.85 9.97 -4.35
N ASP A 76 10.94 9.39 -3.58
CA ASP A 76 9.78 10.10 -3.04
C ASP A 76 10.17 11.13 -1.99
N ARG A 77 9.36 12.18 -1.87
CA ARG A 77 9.61 13.29 -0.95
C ARG A 77 8.31 13.84 -0.38
N GLY A 78 8.39 14.34 0.85
CA GLY A 78 7.31 15.06 1.51
C GLY A 78 6.90 14.47 2.84
N ASP A 79 5.72 14.88 3.33
CA ASP A 79 5.27 14.58 4.68
C ASP A 79 4.99 13.08 4.90
N ASN A 80 4.52 12.37 3.86
CA ASN A 80 4.33 10.92 3.94
C ASN A 80 5.65 10.19 4.24
N VAL A 81 6.75 10.64 3.63
CA VAL A 81 8.08 10.07 3.88
C VAL A 81 8.58 10.42 5.27
N LYS A 82 8.29 11.63 5.80
CA LYS A 82 8.60 11.98 7.19
C LYS A 82 7.86 11.08 8.18
N LEU A 83 6.58 10.82 7.92
CA LEU A 83 5.78 9.90 8.72
C LEU A 83 6.40 8.49 8.71
N LEU A 84 6.72 7.97 7.53
CA LEU A 84 7.38 6.67 7.37
C LEU A 84 8.71 6.63 8.14
N GLN A 85 9.59 7.61 7.98
CA GLN A 85 10.89 7.70 8.67
C GLN A 85 10.73 7.74 10.18
N THR A 86 9.71 8.44 10.69
CA THR A 86 9.38 8.50 12.12
C THR A 86 9.00 7.11 12.62
N GLN A 87 8.11 6.42 11.93
CA GLN A 87 7.64 5.10 12.33
C GLN A 87 8.74 4.03 12.19
N LEU A 88 9.59 4.10 11.16
CA LEU A 88 10.75 3.22 11.03
C LEU A 88 11.71 3.36 12.22
N ASN A 89 12.03 4.59 12.65
CA ASN A 89 12.86 4.83 13.84
C ASN A 89 12.24 4.25 15.11
N THR A 90 10.91 4.32 15.23
CA THR A 90 10.16 3.81 16.39
C THR A 90 10.11 2.28 16.36
N TYR A 91 9.71 1.70 15.24
CA TYR A 91 9.55 0.25 15.09
C TYR A 91 10.88 -0.50 15.29
N LEU A 92 11.96 0.00 14.67
CA LEU A 92 13.28 -0.61 14.75
C LEU A 92 13.99 -0.29 16.08
N ASN A 93 13.38 0.54 16.92
CA ASN A 93 13.94 0.98 18.22
C ASN A 93 15.42 1.39 18.14
N LEU A 94 15.74 2.17 17.10
CA LEU A 94 17.12 2.52 16.80
C LEU A 94 17.73 3.40 17.89
N PRO A 95 18.95 3.11 18.35
CA PRO A 95 19.68 3.98 19.27
C PRO A 95 19.92 5.35 18.61
N LYS A 96 19.93 6.43 19.40
CA LYS A 96 20.02 7.83 18.91
C LYS A 96 21.05 8.04 17.79
N LYS A 97 22.24 7.43 17.93
CA LYS A 97 23.35 7.54 16.95
C LYS A 97 23.06 6.82 15.61
N LYS A 98 22.12 5.89 15.57
CA LYS A 98 21.74 5.11 14.37
C LYS A 98 20.38 5.52 13.78
N ARG A 99 19.65 6.42 14.46
CA ARG A 99 18.36 6.89 13.94
C ARG A 99 18.56 7.59 12.61
N MET A 100 17.70 7.25 11.67
CA MET A 100 17.68 7.98 10.42
C MET A 100 17.17 9.41 10.65
N LYS A 101 17.67 10.33 9.83
CA LYS A 101 17.18 11.70 9.77
C LYS A 101 15.76 11.71 9.20
N ILE A 102 14.87 12.44 9.84
CA ILE A 102 13.50 12.64 9.37
C ILE A 102 13.51 13.88 8.44
N ASP A 103 14.00 13.71 7.23
CA ASP A 103 14.16 14.78 6.24
C ASP A 103 13.08 14.78 5.16
N GLY A 104 12.21 13.77 5.17
CA GLY A 104 11.18 13.60 4.16
C GLY A 104 11.72 13.20 2.80
N VAL A 105 12.91 12.61 2.72
CA VAL A 105 13.52 12.11 1.49
C VAL A 105 13.63 10.59 1.56
N PHE A 106 12.93 9.87 0.71
CA PHE A 106 13.06 8.43 0.59
C PHE A 106 14.34 8.10 -0.19
N GLY A 107 15.46 8.11 0.53
CA GLY A 107 16.78 7.78 -0.02
C GLY A 107 17.12 6.29 0.10
N LYS A 108 18.37 5.95 -0.26
CA LYS A 108 18.90 4.58 -0.09
C LYS A 108 18.79 4.09 1.36
N GLY A 109 19.04 4.97 2.34
CA GLY A 109 18.94 4.64 3.77
C GLY A 109 17.50 4.29 4.17
N THR A 110 16.51 5.06 3.73
CA THR A 110 15.09 4.76 4.00
C THR A 110 14.70 3.43 3.36
N ALA A 111 15.09 3.17 2.10
CA ALA A 111 14.84 1.89 1.44
C ALA A 111 15.46 0.71 2.21
N ALA A 112 16.70 0.83 2.67
CA ALA A 112 17.35 -0.23 3.45
C ALA A 112 16.62 -0.54 4.77
N TRP A 113 16.09 0.47 5.45
CA TRP A 113 15.29 0.26 6.66
C TRP A 113 13.92 -0.33 6.37
N VAL A 114 13.30 0.01 5.24
CA VAL A 114 12.08 -0.66 4.75
C VAL A 114 12.40 -2.13 4.49
N SER A 115 13.47 -2.45 3.76
CA SER A 115 13.89 -3.83 3.51
C SER A 115 14.20 -4.61 4.81
N GLN A 116 14.66 -3.95 5.84
CA GLN A 116 14.84 -4.58 7.15
C GLN A 116 13.49 -4.93 7.81
N VAL A 117 12.48 -4.05 7.69
CA VAL A 117 11.11 -4.33 8.16
C VAL A 117 10.50 -5.49 7.38
N GLU A 118 10.66 -5.50 6.06
CA GLU A 118 10.21 -6.58 5.18
C GLU A 118 10.82 -7.91 5.60
N THR A 119 12.14 -7.97 5.74
CA THR A 119 12.87 -9.16 6.18
C THR A 119 12.41 -9.64 7.55
N ASN A 120 12.29 -8.74 8.53
CA ASN A 120 11.88 -9.09 9.89
C ASN A 120 10.45 -9.65 9.97
N ASN A 121 9.62 -9.40 8.96
CA ASN A 121 8.21 -9.80 8.94
C ASN A 121 7.88 -10.80 7.81
N GLY A 122 8.88 -11.32 7.10
CA GLY A 122 8.67 -12.29 6.02
C GLY A 122 7.90 -11.71 4.83
N LEU A 123 8.01 -10.40 4.59
CA LEU A 123 7.42 -9.72 3.44
C LEU A 123 8.35 -9.82 2.22
N ALA A 124 7.83 -9.49 1.03
CA ALA A 124 8.66 -9.35 -0.16
C ALA A 124 9.69 -8.23 0.06
N VAL A 125 10.99 -8.52 -0.12
CA VAL A 125 12.07 -7.57 0.16
C VAL A 125 12.37 -6.77 -1.10
N ASP A 126 11.62 -5.68 -1.31
CA ASP A 126 11.77 -4.80 -2.47
C ASP A 126 12.11 -3.34 -2.10
N GLY A 127 12.09 -3.03 -0.80
CA GLY A 127 12.36 -1.69 -0.28
C GLY A 127 11.28 -0.67 -0.60
N ILE A 128 10.05 -1.13 -0.88
CA ILE A 128 8.87 -0.32 -1.15
C ILE A 128 7.98 -0.33 0.09
N ALA A 129 7.65 0.82 0.62
CA ALA A 129 6.69 0.94 1.71
C ALA A 129 5.25 0.87 1.16
N ASP A 130 4.81 -0.34 0.88
CA ASP A 130 3.45 -0.68 0.48
C ASP A 130 2.52 -0.87 1.69
N ASP A 131 1.28 -1.29 1.46
CA ASP A 131 0.29 -1.50 2.52
C ASP A 131 0.74 -2.52 3.56
N ALA A 132 1.49 -3.55 3.19
CA ALA A 132 1.99 -4.55 4.13
C ALA A 132 3.02 -3.94 5.08
N VAL A 133 3.96 -3.17 4.55
CA VAL A 133 4.95 -2.43 5.34
C VAL A 133 4.26 -1.36 6.20
N LEU A 134 3.29 -0.61 5.64
CA LEU A 134 2.55 0.40 6.38
C LEU A 134 1.78 -0.21 7.56
N ALA A 135 1.17 -1.38 7.36
CA ALA A 135 0.46 -2.09 8.42
C ALA A 135 1.41 -2.52 9.56
N VAL A 136 2.57 -3.07 9.23
CA VAL A 136 3.60 -3.42 10.22
C VAL A 136 4.05 -2.19 11.01
N LEU A 137 4.22 -1.06 10.35
CA LEU A 137 4.63 0.20 10.97
C LEU A 137 3.49 0.94 11.69
N SER A 138 2.29 0.35 11.74
CA SER A 138 1.09 0.98 12.34
C SER A 138 0.70 2.31 11.67
N ILE A 139 0.97 2.42 10.38
CA ILE A 139 0.56 3.58 9.57
C ILE A 139 -0.76 3.25 8.88
N ASP A 140 -1.81 4.03 9.15
CA ASP A 140 -3.07 3.91 8.41
C ASP A 140 -2.88 4.39 6.96
N PRO A 141 -3.03 3.51 5.96
CA PRO A 141 -2.89 3.88 4.55
C PRO A 141 -3.82 5.03 4.11
N SER A 142 -4.94 5.24 4.81
CA SER A 142 -5.87 6.34 4.51
C SER A 142 -5.27 7.72 4.80
N THR A 143 -4.24 7.78 5.64
CA THR A 143 -3.54 9.03 5.96
C THR A 143 -2.58 9.47 4.88
N ILE A 144 -2.17 8.55 4.00
CA ILE A 144 -1.22 8.80 2.91
C ILE A 144 -1.92 9.57 1.80
N LYS A 145 -1.38 10.74 1.46
CA LYS A 145 -1.98 11.64 0.47
C LYS A 145 -0.91 12.23 -0.44
N LEU A 146 -1.24 12.34 -1.74
CA LEU A 146 -0.45 13.14 -2.68
C LEU A 146 -1.15 14.47 -2.91
N LYS A 147 -0.43 15.56 -2.76
CA LYS A 147 -0.95 16.92 -2.84
C LYS A 147 0.03 17.87 -3.51
N LEU A 148 -0.46 19.04 -3.85
CA LEU A 148 0.34 20.11 -4.45
C LEU A 148 1.67 20.32 -3.72
N GLY A 149 2.74 20.43 -4.48
CA GLY A 149 4.12 20.62 -4.00
C GLY A 149 4.90 19.34 -3.75
N MET A 150 4.27 18.18 -3.75
CA MET A 150 4.97 16.91 -3.58
C MET A 150 5.69 16.46 -4.86
N LYS A 151 6.83 15.83 -4.68
CA LYS A 151 7.53 15.07 -5.71
C LYS A 151 7.57 13.61 -5.27
N HIS A 152 7.01 12.72 -6.11
CA HIS A 152 6.78 11.33 -5.73
C HIS A 152 6.74 10.45 -6.98
N ALA A 153 7.34 9.25 -6.93
CA ALA A 153 7.28 8.31 -8.05
C ALA A 153 5.82 7.98 -8.41
N THR A 154 4.98 7.78 -7.40
CA THR A 154 3.55 7.50 -7.57
C THR A 154 2.77 8.67 -8.20
N VAL A 155 3.26 9.92 -8.12
CA VAL A 155 2.66 11.05 -8.85
C VAL A 155 2.82 10.84 -10.36
N ALA A 156 3.96 10.35 -10.84
CA ALA A 156 4.14 10.02 -12.26
C ALA A 156 3.15 8.94 -12.72
N THR A 157 2.95 7.91 -11.90
CA THR A 157 1.93 6.87 -12.15
C THR A 157 0.54 7.49 -12.22
N ALA A 158 0.18 8.34 -11.25
CA ALA A 158 -1.11 9.03 -11.24
C ALA A 158 -1.29 9.94 -12.46
N GLN A 159 -0.25 10.66 -12.87
CA GLN A 159 -0.27 11.52 -14.06
C GLN A 159 -0.52 10.71 -15.33
N THR A 160 0.12 9.55 -15.47
CA THR A 160 -0.10 8.62 -16.58
C THR A 160 -1.53 8.09 -16.59
N ALA A 161 -2.05 7.66 -15.44
CA ALA A 161 -3.42 7.19 -15.31
C ALA A 161 -4.45 8.29 -15.61
N LEU A 162 -4.24 9.51 -15.09
CA LEU A 162 -5.08 10.68 -15.37
C LEU A 162 -5.08 11.03 -16.87
N ALA A 163 -3.90 10.96 -17.53
CA ALA A 163 -3.77 11.21 -18.95
C ALA A 163 -4.63 10.24 -19.76
N ARG A 164 -4.59 8.95 -19.41
CA ARG A 164 -5.37 7.89 -20.05
C ARG A 164 -6.86 8.10 -19.82
N VAL A 165 -7.28 8.17 -18.55
CA VAL A 165 -8.71 8.25 -18.20
C VAL A 165 -9.39 9.51 -18.70
N LEU A 166 -8.70 10.67 -18.64
CA LEU A 166 -9.24 11.95 -19.09
C LEU A 166 -8.99 12.24 -20.57
N LYS A 167 -8.28 11.35 -21.27
CA LYS A 167 -7.89 11.50 -22.68
C LYS A 167 -7.17 12.83 -22.96
N VAL A 168 -6.19 13.15 -22.12
CA VAL A 168 -5.39 14.38 -22.21
C VAL A 168 -3.89 14.09 -22.23
N LYS A 169 -3.12 14.96 -22.88
CA LYS A 169 -1.65 14.87 -22.83
C LYS A 169 -1.14 15.43 -21.51
N VAL A 170 -0.34 14.64 -20.79
CA VAL A 170 0.27 15.02 -19.51
C VAL A 170 1.72 14.58 -19.51
N LYS A 171 2.61 15.44 -19.02
CA LYS A 171 3.98 15.05 -18.71
C LYS A 171 3.97 14.33 -17.34
N ALA A 172 4.33 13.06 -17.32
CA ALA A 172 4.44 12.26 -16.08
C ALA A 172 5.83 12.50 -15.44
N ASP A 173 6.04 13.70 -14.90
CA ASP A 173 7.31 14.14 -14.31
C ASP A 173 7.44 13.81 -12.81
N GLY A 174 6.41 13.24 -12.21
CA GLY A 174 6.38 12.94 -10.78
C GLY A 174 6.26 14.16 -9.87
N VAL A 175 6.00 15.35 -10.44
CA VAL A 175 5.82 16.59 -9.67
C VAL A 175 4.34 16.94 -9.58
N PHE A 176 3.79 16.99 -8.38
CA PHE A 176 2.40 17.37 -8.15
C PHE A 176 2.27 18.90 -8.23
N GLY A 177 2.24 19.41 -9.45
CA GLY A 177 2.04 20.83 -9.73
C GLY A 177 0.55 21.24 -9.79
N THR A 178 0.27 22.51 -10.04
CA THR A 178 -1.09 23.03 -10.20
C THR A 178 -1.84 22.38 -11.38
N GLY A 179 -1.12 21.99 -12.44
CA GLY A 179 -1.66 21.22 -13.56
C GLY A 179 -2.18 19.87 -13.12
N THR A 180 -1.37 19.10 -12.37
CA THR A 180 -1.76 17.81 -11.79
C THR A 180 -2.97 17.97 -10.87
N GLN A 181 -2.96 18.99 -10.00
CA GLN A 181 -4.08 19.26 -9.09
C GLN A 181 -5.40 19.50 -9.85
N ARG A 182 -5.36 20.27 -10.94
CA ARG A 182 -6.55 20.52 -11.78
C ARG A 182 -7.07 19.23 -12.41
N LEU A 183 -6.18 18.36 -12.89
CA LEU A 183 -6.58 17.07 -13.46
C LEU A 183 -7.18 16.15 -12.41
N VAL A 184 -6.63 16.11 -11.20
CA VAL A 184 -7.20 15.36 -10.07
C VAL A 184 -8.61 15.86 -9.76
N LYS A 185 -8.83 17.18 -9.65
CA LYS A 185 -10.18 17.74 -9.43
C LYS A 185 -11.15 17.36 -10.55
N ARG A 186 -10.70 17.45 -11.82
CA ARG A 186 -11.51 17.04 -12.97
C ARG A 186 -11.87 15.56 -12.91
N PHE A 187 -10.90 14.69 -12.61
CA PHE A 187 -11.15 13.26 -12.43
C PHE A 187 -12.13 12.99 -11.29
N GLN A 188 -11.91 13.60 -10.11
CA GLN A 188 -12.79 13.47 -8.96
C GLN A 188 -14.24 13.84 -9.32
N LYS A 189 -14.43 14.93 -10.09
CA LYS A 189 -15.76 15.31 -10.61
C LYS A 189 -16.36 14.21 -11.48
N THR A 190 -15.58 13.63 -12.39
CA THR A 190 -16.05 12.59 -13.33
C THR A 190 -16.54 11.34 -12.61
N VAL A 191 -15.91 10.98 -11.49
CA VAL A 191 -16.25 9.77 -10.71
C VAL A 191 -17.12 10.07 -9.46
N GLY A 192 -17.65 11.28 -9.35
CA GLY A 192 -18.56 11.67 -8.25
C GLY A 192 -17.87 11.88 -6.89
N LEU A 193 -16.56 12.05 -6.86
CA LEU A 193 -15.80 12.29 -5.64
C LEU A 193 -15.71 13.80 -5.31
N LYS A 194 -15.47 14.11 -4.02
CA LYS A 194 -15.18 15.48 -3.58
C LYS A 194 -13.95 16.04 -4.33
N GLN A 195 -14.09 17.18 -4.98
CA GLN A 195 -13.07 17.83 -5.79
C GLN A 195 -11.99 18.50 -4.92
N SER A 196 -11.34 17.74 -4.06
CA SER A 196 -10.27 18.23 -3.16
C SER A 196 -8.98 18.59 -3.91
N GLY A 197 -8.74 18.00 -5.06
CA GLY A 197 -7.47 18.10 -5.78
C GLY A 197 -6.32 17.38 -5.06
N VAL A 198 -6.63 16.49 -4.14
CA VAL A 198 -5.70 15.64 -3.40
C VAL A 198 -5.97 14.19 -3.80
N ILE A 199 -4.94 13.42 -4.07
CA ILE A 199 -5.05 11.97 -4.22
C ILE A 199 -4.90 11.38 -2.83
N ASN A 200 -6.03 11.01 -2.24
CA ASN A 200 -6.14 10.16 -1.06
C ASN A 200 -6.41 8.72 -1.52
N ARG A 201 -6.53 7.79 -0.58
CA ARG A 201 -6.84 6.38 -0.85
C ARG A 201 -8.03 6.21 -1.80
N GLU A 202 -9.15 6.88 -1.53
CA GLU A 202 -10.37 6.78 -2.32
C GLU A 202 -10.15 7.24 -3.78
N THR A 203 -9.52 8.40 -3.95
CA THR A 203 -9.16 8.93 -5.29
C THR A 203 -8.17 8.00 -6.01
N TRP A 204 -7.20 7.45 -5.28
CA TRP A 204 -6.21 6.53 -5.82
C TRP A 204 -6.84 5.25 -6.35
N MET A 205 -7.70 4.62 -5.54
CA MET A 205 -8.41 3.40 -5.91
C MET A 205 -9.33 3.62 -7.13
N ALA A 206 -10.09 4.71 -7.13
CA ALA A 206 -10.94 5.07 -8.27
C ALA A 206 -10.11 5.28 -9.56
N LEU A 207 -8.95 5.92 -9.44
CA LEU A 207 -8.07 6.19 -10.58
C LEU A 207 -7.48 4.90 -11.16
N LEU A 208 -7.02 3.99 -10.32
CA LEU A 208 -6.50 2.68 -10.75
C LEU A 208 -7.59 1.84 -11.41
N SER A 209 -8.78 1.76 -10.80
CA SER A 209 -9.93 1.06 -11.38
C SER A 209 -10.32 1.63 -12.75
N ALA A 210 -10.44 2.94 -12.88
CA ALA A 210 -10.79 3.58 -14.15
C ALA A 210 -9.71 3.40 -15.22
N SER A 211 -8.44 3.32 -14.85
CA SER A 211 -7.34 3.14 -15.78
C SER A 211 -7.18 1.70 -16.29
N SER A 212 -7.68 0.71 -15.56
CA SER A 212 -7.65 -0.71 -15.96
C SER A 212 -8.77 -1.10 -16.93
N GLN A 213 -9.80 -0.26 -17.07
CA GLN A 213 -10.96 -0.52 -17.93
C GLN A 213 -10.83 0.09 -19.34
N GLN A 214 -9.68 0.67 -19.68
CA GLN A 214 -9.37 1.28 -20.98
C GLN A 214 -8.11 0.65 -21.59
#